data_c5d3c904fdbd8d500bf9639e8c324ab4
#
_entry.id   c5d3c904fdbd8d500bf9639e8c324ab4
#
_cell.length_a   1.000
_cell.length_b   1.000
_cell.length_c   1.000
_cell.angle_alpha   90.00
_cell.angle_beta   90.00
_cell.angle_gamma   90.00
#
_symmetry.space_group_name_H-M   'P 1'
#
loop_
_entity.id
_entity.type
_entity.pdbx_description
1 polymer ?
#
loop_
_entity_poly.entity_id
_entity_poly.type
_entity_poly.pdbx_seq_one_letter_code
_entity_poly.pdbx_strand_id
1 'polypeptide(L)'
;MSCATDTVATLMRAADLARRRMNAVVEPHGLTLQQYNVLRILRGAGADGVPTLEVANRMIEQTPGITRLLDRLEQKELIKRQRCIKDRRQHLCWITPKGLALLQKIDAPFAQTHEETLKGLRRKDRAAFTRLLGALHAAHA
;
A
#
# COMPACT_ATOMS: atom_id res chain seq x y z
N MET A 1 26.48 9.50 -19.74
CA MET A 1 25.13 8.90 -19.54
C MET A 1 24.07 9.89 -20.01
N SER A 2 22.94 9.41 -20.49
CA SER A 2 21.85 10.30 -20.89
C SER A 2 21.11 10.81 -19.64
N CYS A 3 20.56 12.01 -19.73
CA CYS A 3 19.72 12.59 -18.66
C CYS A 3 18.58 11.64 -18.24
N ALA A 4 17.98 10.92 -19.20
CA ALA A 4 16.94 9.94 -18.92
C ALA A 4 17.44 8.78 -18.04
N THR A 5 18.64 8.28 -18.32
CA THR A 5 19.24 7.18 -17.51
C THR A 5 19.45 7.63 -16.07
N ASP A 6 19.99 8.83 -15.87
CA ASP A 6 20.22 9.36 -14.54
C ASP A 6 18.90 9.63 -13.79
N THR A 7 17.89 10.11 -14.49
CA THR A 7 16.55 10.34 -13.91
C THR A 7 15.91 9.02 -13.43
N VAL A 8 15.94 7.99 -14.27
CA VAL A 8 15.38 6.68 -13.89
C VAL A 8 16.14 6.07 -12.72
N ALA A 9 17.47 6.11 -12.74
CA ALA A 9 18.28 5.60 -11.65
C ALA A 9 17.99 6.34 -10.33
N THR A 10 17.86 7.66 -10.38
CA THR A 10 17.53 8.48 -9.22
C THR A 10 16.13 8.16 -8.68
N LEU A 11 15.16 7.98 -9.58
CA LEU A 11 13.80 7.57 -9.21
C LEU A 11 13.81 6.21 -8.49
N MET A 12 14.55 5.24 -9.03
CA MET A 12 14.64 3.91 -8.43
C MET A 12 15.28 3.94 -7.03
N ARG A 13 16.34 4.73 -6.85
CA ARG A 13 16.99 4.89 -5.55
C ARG A 13 16.05 5.57 -4.54
N ALA A 14 15.33 6.59 -4.96
CA ALA A 14 14.36 7.28 -4.11
C ALA A 14 13.20 6.36 -3.71
N ALA A 15 12.68 5.57 -4.66
CA ALA A 15 11.62 4.60 -4.39
C ALA A 15 12.09 3.50 -3.41
N ASP A 16 13.31 3.00 -3.58
CA ASP A 16 13.91 2.03 -2.67
C ASP A 16 14.07 2.59 -1.26
N LEU A 17 14.55 3.82 -1.13
CA LEU A 17 14.65 4.51 0.16
C LEU A 17 13.28 4.62 0.84
N ALA A 18 12.27 5.06 0.10
CA ALA A 18 10.90 5.17 0.61
C ALA A 18 10.38 3.82 1.10
N ARG A 19 10.55 2.76 0.30
CA ARG A 19 10.11 1.41 0.65
C ARG A 19 10.77 0.91 1.94
N ARG A 20 12.09 1.08 2.07
CA ARG A 20 12.82 0.65 3.27
C ARG A 20 12.35 1.39 4.52
N ARG A 21 12.11 2.69 4.42
CA ARG A 21 11.62 3.49 5.55
C ARG A 21 10.22 3.07 5.97
N MET A 22 9.33 2.81 5.00
CA MET A 22 7.97 2.37 5.31
C MET A 22 7.96 0.96 5.92
N ASN A 23 8.80 0.05 5.41
CA ASN A 23 8.94 -1.28 6.00
C ASN A 23 9.40 -1.23 7.45
N ALA A 24 10.33 -0.34 7.79
CA ALA A 24 10.83 -0.18 9.15
C ALA A 24 9.72 0.23 10.13
N VAL A 25 8.69 0.93 9.67
CA VAL A 25 7.54 1.32 10.50
C VAL A 25 6.61 0.13 10.77
N VAL A 26 6.33 -0.67 9.75
CA VAL A 26 5.32 -1.74 9.85
C VAL A 26 5.88 -3.06 10.40
N GLU A 27 7.17 -3.31 10.20
CA GLU A 27 7.84 -4.55 10.61
C GLU A 27 7.72 -4.85 12.10
N PRO A 28 7.89 -3.88 13.05
CA PRO A 28 7.70 -4.13 14.47
C PRO A 28 6.29 -4.61 14.84
N HIS A 29 5.31 -4.36 13.97
CA HIS A 29 3.92 -4.79 14.16
C HIS A 29 3.63 -6.14 13.49
N GLY A 30 4.66 -6.83 13.01
CA GLY A 30 4.51 -8.13 12.35
C GLY A 30 3.94 -8.07 10.95
N LEU A 31 4.00 -6.91 10.28
CA LEU A 31 3.47 -6.72 8.94
C LEU A 31 4.58 -6.49 7.92
N THR A 32 4.36 -6.95 6.70
CA THR A 32 5.07 -6.45 5.53
C THR A 32 4.37 -5.19 5.01
N LEU A 33 5.06 -4.41 4.20
CA LEU A 33 4.48 -3.23 3.59
C LEU A 33 3.28 -3.58 2.69
N GLN A 34 3.34 -4.71 2.00
CA GLN A 34 2.24 -5.20 1.17
C GLN A 34 1.02 -5.57 2.02
N GLN A 35 1.20 -6.23 3.15
CA GLN A 35 0.12 -6.55 4.10
C GLN A 35 -0.51 -5.26 4.64
N TYR A 36 0.31 -4.30 5.02
CA TYR A 36 -0.17 -2.98 5.46
C TYR A 36 -0.99 -2.29 4.37
N ASN A 37 -0.55 -2.36 3.11
CA ASN A 37 -1.28 -1.77 1.98
C ASN A 37 -2.68 -2.40 1.83
N VAL A 38 -2.78 -3.73 1.93
CA VAL A 38 -4.09 -4.42 1.91
C VAL A 38 -5.00 -3.88 3.00
N LEU A 39 -4.50 -3.80 4.23
CA LEU A 39 -5.31 -3.31 5.36
C LEU A 39 -5.79 -1.88 5.13
N ARG A 40 -4.97 -1.02 4.56
CA ARG A 40 -5.34 0.36 4.19
C ARG A 40 -6.46 0.39 3.15
N ILE A 41 -6.36 -0.45 2.12
CA ILE A 41 -7.39 -0.57 1.07
C ILE A 41 -8.71 -1.01 1.69
N LEU A 42 -8.70 -2.02 2.54
CA LEU A 42 -9.90 -2.55 3.17
C LEU A 42 -10.53 -1.57 4.16
N ARG A 43 -9.71 -0.83 4.91
CA ARG A 43 -10.22 0.23 5.80
C ARG A 43 -10.96 1.31 5.02
N GLY A 44 -10.42 1.70 3.87
CA GLY A 44 -11.04 2.72 3.01
C GLY A 44 -12.37 2.29 2.39
N ALA A 45 -12.58 0.99 2.18
CA ALA A 45 -13.81 0.45 1.60
C ALA A 45 -14.95 0.29 2.61
N GLY A 46 -14.65 0.23 3.91
CA GLY A 46 -15.66 0.13 4.97
C GLY A 46 -16.48 -1.16 4.92
N ALA A 47 -17.78 -1.04 5.19
CA ALA A 47 -18.68 -2.17 5.38
C ALA A 47 -19.00 -2.98 4.10
N ASP A 48 -18.79 -2.40 2.92
CA ASP A 48 -19.14 -3.05 1.66
C ASP A 48 -18.21 -4.19 1.27
N GLY A 49 -16.99 -4.17 1.79
CA GLY A 49 -15.96 -5.13 1.42
C GLY A 49 -15.37 -4.86 0.05
N VAL A 50 -14.32 -5.60 -0.30
CA VAL A 50 -13.62 -5.46 -1.58
C VAL A 50 -13.41 -6.83 -2.19
N PRO A 51 -13.79 -7.02 -3.49
CA PRO A 51 -13.44 -8.26 -4.19
C PRO A 51 -11.93 -8.46 -4.26
N THR A 52 -11.47 -9.69 -4.19
CA THR A 52 -10.04 -10.05 -4.21
C THR A 52 -9.30 -9.42 -5.39
N LEU A 53 -9.88 -9.47 -6.60
CA LEU A 53 -9.27 -8.87 -7.78
C LEU A 53 -9.13 -7.36 -7.65
N GLU A 54 -10.11 -6.72 -7.04
CA GLU A 54 -10.07 -5.27 -6.81
C GLU A 54 -9.01 -4.89 -5.78
N VAL A 55 -8.80 -5.71 -4.75
CA VAL A 55 -7.68 -5.52 -3.81
C VAL A 55 -6.36 -5.53 -4.58
N ALA A 56 -6.15 -6.52 -5.45
CA ALA A 56 -4.95 -6.61 -6.27
C ALA A 56 -4.76 -5.38 -7.16
N ASN A 57 -5.84 -4.87 -7.77
CA ASN A 57 -5.78 -3.70 -8.65
C ASN A 57 -5.45 -2.41 -7.89
N ARG A 58 -5.83 -2.30 -6.63
CA ARG A 58 -5.59 -1.12 -5.78
C ARG A 58 -4.25 -1.14 -5.06
N MET A 59 -3.49 -2.24 -5.14
CA MET A 59 -2.17 -2.32 -4.52
C MET A 59 -1.22 -1.30 -5.13
N ILE A 60 -0.37 -0.69 -4.30
CA ILE A 60 0.68 0.23 -4.76
C ILE A 60 1.66 -0.49 -5.68
N GLU A 61 2.04 -1.72 -5.32
CA GLU A 61 2.88 -2.57 -6.15
C GLU A 61 2.06 -3.76 -6.65
N GLN A 62 2.26 -4.14 -7.91
CA GLN A 62 1.69 -5.39 -8.41
C GLN A 62 2.28 -6.56 -7.62
N THR A 63 1.39 -7.34 -7.01
CA THR A 63 1.80 -8.44 -6.15
C THR A 63 1.34 -9.76 -6.76
N PRO A 64 2.25 -10.53 -7.37
CA PRO A 64 1.93 -11.91 -7.71
C PRO A 64 1.66 -12.70 -6.42
N GLY A 65 0.59 -13.48 -6.40
CA GLY A 65 0.22 -14.25 -5.20
C GLY A 65 -0.61 -13.46 -4.18
N ILE A 66 -1.52 -12.60 -4.64
CA ILE A 66 -2.46 -11.88 -3.77
C ILE A 66 -3.23 -12.83 -2.85
N THR A 67 -3.60 -14.01 -3.33
CA THR A 67 -4.31 -15.01 -2.53
C THR A 67 -3.51 -15.44 -1.30
N ARG A 68 -2.21 -15.70 -1.48
CA ARG A 68 -1.32 -16.07 -0.36
C ARG A 68 -1.17 -14.93 0.64
N LEU A 69 -1.09 -13.70 0.15
CA LEU A 69 -1.02 -12.50 0.98
C LEU A 69 -2.27 -12.37 1.85
N LEU A 70 -3.45 -12.56 1.26
CA LEU A 70 -4.73 -12.53 1.96
C LEU A 70 -4.86 -13.71 2.94
N ASP A 71 -4.40 -14.90 2.57
CA ASP A 71 -4.39 -16.07 3.46
C ASP A 71 -3.62 -15.80 4.76
N ARG A 72 -2.45 -15.19 4.65
CA ARG A 72 -1.62 -14.84 5.80
C ARG A 72 -2.29 -13.79 6.70
N LEU A 73 -2.95 -12.80 6.10
CA LEU A 73 -3.68 -11.79 6.87
C LEU A 73 -4.90 -12.37 7.58
N GLU A 74 -5.60 -13.31 6.93
CA GLU A 74 -6.72 -14.02 7.54
C GLU A 74 -6.27 -14.90 8.70
N GLN A 75 -5.15 -15.61 8.57
CA GLN A 75 -4.56 -16.41 9.64
C GLN A 75 -4.20 -15.54 10.86
N LYS A 76 -3.80 -14.30 10.64
CA LYS A 76 -3.55 -13.33 11.70
C LYS A 76 -4.83 -12.69 12.26
N GLU A 77 -5.97 -13.05 11.72
CA GLU A 77 -7.29 -12.50 12.09
C GLU A 77 -7.42 -10.99 11.84
N LEU A 78 -6.63 -10.46 10.91
CA LEU A 78 -6.65 -9.03 10.56
C LEU A 78 -7.66 -8.71 9.46
N ILE A 79 -8.02 -9.70 8.66
CA ILE A 79 -9.05 -9.60 7.64
C ILE A 79 -10.00 -10.79 7.74
N LYS A 80 -11.17 -10.63 7.14
CA LYS A 80 -12.17 -11.68 6.95
C LYS A 80 -12.49 -11.77 5.47
N ARG A 81 -12.61 -12.99 4.96
CA ARG A 81 -13.05 -13.25 3.59
C ARG A 81 -14.33 -14.06 3.60
N GLN A 82 -15.21 -13.76 2.67
CA GLN A 82 -16.46 -14.49 2.49
C GLN A 82 -16.77 -14.61 1.00
N ARG A 83 -17.26 -15.77 0.57
CA ARG A 83 -17.74 -15.96 -0.78
C ARG A 83 -18.94 -15.04 -1.03
N CYS A 84 -18.95 -14.38 -2.20
CA CYS A 84 -20.09 -13.57 -2.59
C CYS A 84 -21.30 -14.48 -2.86
N ILE A 85 -22.47 -14.11 -2.31
CA ILE A 85 -23.72 -14.85 -2.49
C ILE A 85 -24.17 -14.77 -3.95
N LYS A 86 -23.96 -13.62 -4.61
CA LYS A 86 -24.38 -13.36 -5.99
C LYS A 86 -23.47 -14.00 -7.04
N ASP A 87 -22.19 -14.16 -6.73
CA ASP A 87 -21.20 -14.78 -7.60
C ASP A 87 -20.23 -15.61 -6.76
N ARG A 88 -20.41 -16.93 -6.78
CA ARG A 88 -19.59 -17.88 -6.02
C ARG A 88 -18.11 -17.89 -6.42
N ARG A 89 -17.75 -17.24 -7.54
CA ARG A 89 -16.37 -17.11 -8.00
C ARG A 89 -15.63 -15.97 -7.31
N GLN A 90 -16.38 -15.02 -6.72
CA GLN A 90 -15.82 -13.88 -6.02
C GLN A 90 -15.79 -14.10 -4.53
N HIS A 91 -14.65 -13.71 -3.92
CA HIS A 91 -14.52 -13.56 -2.49
C HIS A 91 -14.46 -12.07 -2.16
N LEU A 92 -15.23 -11.66 -1.17
CA LEU A 92 -15.18 -10.30 -0.61
C LEU A 92 -14.28 -10.31 0.62
N CYS A 93 -13.51 -9.26 0.78
CA CYS A 93 -12.58 -9.07 1.90
C CYS A 93 -12.98 -7.86 2.73
N TRP A 94 -12.90 -8.00 4.05
CA TRP A 94 -13.13 -6.92 5.02
C TRP A 94 -11.98 -6.89 6.02
N ILE A 95 -11.67 -5.69 6.51
CA ILE A 95 -10.79 -5.55 7.67
C ILE A 95 -11.59 -5.89 8.94
N THR A 96 -10.92 -6.56 9.88
CA THR A 96 -11.51 -6.88 11.19
C THR A 96 -11.30 -5.74 12.18
N PRO A 97 -12.03 -5.71 13.33
CA PRO A 97 -11.73 -4.77 14.41
C PRO A 97 -10.28 -4.85 14.89
N LYS A 98 -9.69 -6.04 14.91
CA LYS A 98 -8.28 -6.25 15.24
C LYS A 98 -7.36 -5.56 14.23
N GLY A 99 -7.67 -5.68 12.93
CA GLY A 99 -6.94 -5.01 11.85
C GLY A 99 -7.04 -3.49 11.95
N LEU A 100 -8.24 -2.96 12.25
CA LEU A 100 -8.45 -1.52 12.47
C LEU A 100 -7.63 -1.00 13.65
N ALA A 101 -7.63 -1.72 14.77
CA ALA A 101 -6.85 -1.35 15.95
C ALA A 101 -5.35 -1.33 15.65
N LEU A 102 -4.85 -2.28 14.87
CA LEU A 102 -3.46 -2.33 14.45
C LEU A 102 -3.11 -1.12 13.58
N LEU A 103 -3.94 -0.78 12.59
CA LEU A 103 -3.72 0.39 11.75
C LEU A 103 -3.69 1.69 12.56
N GLN A 104 -4.54 1.83 13.56
CA GLN A 104 -4.54 3.00 14.43
C GLN A 104 -3.21 3.21 15.15
N LYS A 105 -2.55 2.13 15.55
CA LYS A 105 -1.21 2.21 16.17
C LYS A 105 -0.13 2.63 15.19
N ILE A 106 -0.30 2.31 13.91
CA ILE A 106 0.70 2.55 12.86
C ILE A 106 0.51 3.93 12.22
N ASP A 107 -0.70 4.49 12.23
CA ASP A 107 -1.03 5.72 11.50
C ASP A 107 -0.09 6.88 11.81
N ALA A 108 0.15 7.20 13.08
CA ALA A 108 0.98 8.34 13.46
C ALA A 108 2.47 8.12 13.13
N PRO A 109 3.12 7.01 13.48
CA PRO A 109 4.49 6.72 13.05
C PRO A 109 4.66 6.71 11.54
N PHE A 110 3.68 6.20 10.81
CA PHE A 110 3.71 6.13 9.34
C PHE A 110 3.65 7.52 8.72
N ALA A 111 2.75 8.39 9.21
CA ALA A 111 2.65 9.78 8.76
C ALA A 111 3.95 10.55 9.03
N GLN A 112 4.55 10.37 10.21
CA GLN A 112 5.84 10.99 10.55
C GLN A 112 6.94 10.54 9.59
N THR A 113 7.00 9.25 9.28
CA THR A 113 8.00 8.71 8.35
C THR A 113 7.81 9.25 6.93
N HIS A 114 6.57 9.48 6.50
CA HIS A 114 6.30 10.16 5.22
C HIS A 114 6.92 11.56 5.20
N GLU A 115 6.71 12.34 6.24
CA GLU A 115 7.29 13.69 6.33
C GLU A 115 8.82 13.65 6.32
N GLU A 116 9.42 12.76 7.07
CA GLU A 116 10.87 12.59 7.11
C GLU A 116 11.44 12.11 5.76
N THR A 117 10.74 11.25 5.07
CA THR A 117 11.15 10.76 3.74
C THR A 117 11.18 11.91 2.72
N LEU A 118 10.25 12.84 2.82
CA LEU A 118 10.15 13.99 1.92
C LEU A 118 10.96 15.21 2.37
N LYS A 119 11.73 15.08 3.44
CA LYS A 119 12.48 16.19 4.04
C LYS A 119 13.42 16.94 3.06
N GLY A 120 13.92 16.23 2.05
CA GLY A 120 14.76 16.85 1.01
C GLY A 120 14.00 17.75 0.03
N LEU A 121 12.66 17.71 0.02
CA LEU A 121 11.81 18.51 -0.84
C LEU A 121 11.18 19.66 -0.06
N ARG A 122 11.28 20.87 -0.60
CA ARG A 122 10.57 22.02 -0.06
C ARG A 122 9.06 21.81 -0.23
N ARG A 123 8.25 22.29 0.72
CA ARG A 123 6.80 22.13 0.68
C ARG A 123 6.18 22.56 -0.65
N LYS A 124 6.66 23.68 -1.19
CA LYS A 124 6.18 24.20 -2.48
C LYS A 124 6.47 23.28 -3.67
N ASP A 125 7.46 22.40 -3.56
CA ASP A 125 7.86 21.48 -4.63
C ASP A 125 7.10 20.15 -4.58
N ARG A 126 6.47 19.82 -3.45
CA ARG A 126 5.81 18.52 -3.23
C ARG A 126 4.63 18.29 -4.16
N ALA A 127 3.79 19.30 -4.37
CA ALA A 127 2.65 19.21 -5.27
C ALA A 127 3.09 18.98 -6.72
N ALA A 128 4.11 19.70 -7.18
CA ALA A 128 4.68 19.52 -8.51
C ALA A 128 5.31 18.13 -8.65
N PHE A 129 6.02 17.66 -7.63
CA PHE A 129 6.64 16.35 -7.62
C PHE A 129 5.58 15.23 -7.72
N THR A 130 4.52 15.30 -6.93
CA THR A 130 3.41 14.36 -6.98
C THR A 130 2.76 14.35 -8.36
N ARG A 131 2.54 15.52 -8.95
CA ARG A 131 1.97 15.67 -10.29
C ARG A 131 2.85 15.01 -11.36
N LEU A 132 4.17 15.24 -11.28
CA LEU A 132 5.12 14.68 -12.25
C LEU A 132 5.20 13.14 -12.15
N LEU A 133 5.23 12.60 -10.95
CA LEU A 133 5.19 11.15 -10.74
C LEU A 133 3.88 10.54 -11.23
N GLY A 134 2.76 11.23 -11.00
CA GLY A 134 1.45 10.81 -11.48
C GLY A 134 1.37 10.78 -13.01
N ALA A 135 1.92 11.80 -13.67
CA ALA A 135 1.98 11.86 -15.14
C ALA A 135 2.82 10.71 -15.71
N LEU A 136 3.97 10.42 -15.08
CA LEU A 136 4.81 9.29 -15.47
C LEU A 136 4.05 7.97 -15.36
N HIS A 137 3.37 7.74 -14.24
CA HIS A 137 2.58 6.52 -14.02
C HIS A 137 1.45 6.38 -15.03
N ALA A 138 0.68 7.45 -15.25
CA ALA A 138 -0.48 7.46 -16.15
C ALA A 138 -0.09 7.15 -17.61
N ALA A 139 1.11 7.54 -18.03
CA ALA A 139 1.61 7.27 -19.37
C ALA A 139 1.83 5.77 -19.67
N HIS A 140 1.91 4.95 -18.62
CA HIS A 140 2.20 3.51 -18.70
C HIS A 140 1.08 2.65 -18.09
N ALA A 141 0.00 3.26 -17.67
CA ALA A 141 -1.15 2.56 -17.09
C ALA A 141 -1.97 1.81 -18.15
#